data_da949ce7d70e13a5a163fe414da882c2
#
_entry.id   da949ce7d70e13a5a163fe414da882c2
#
_cell.length_a   1.000
_cell.length_b   1.000
_cell.length_c   1.000
_cell.angle_alpha   90.00
_cell.angle_beta   90.00
_cell.angle_gamma   90.00
#
_symmetry.space_group_name_H-M   'P 1'
#
loop_
_entity.id
_entity.type
_entity.pdbx_description
1 polymer ?
#
loop_
_entity_poly.entity_id
_entity_poly.type
_entity_poly.pdbx_seq_one_letter_code
_entity_poly.pdbx_strand_id
1 'polypeptide(L)'
;MDYYTETKILAEKIVLESNGSNGVMTVAIRPHGLFGPHDPLLVPTLVDTCKSGKMKFIIGNGDNLVDFTYIGNVCQSLELCADKLQKGSPVCGNAYFITNAEPVKFWDFTGDVLEGLGYP
;
A
#
# COMPACT_ATOMS: atom_id res chain seq x y z
N MET A 1 -18.14 -1.35 6.93
CA MET A 1 -17.11 -1.68 5.90
C MET A 1 -17.60 -1.10 4.59
N ASP A 2 -16.75 -0.41 3.85
CA ASP A 2 -17.16 0.17 2.58
C ASP A 2 -17.16 -0.88 1.45
N TYR A 3 -17.78 -0.52 0.35
CA TYR A 3 -17.91 -1.40 -0.82
C TYR A 3 -16.55 -1.77 -1.43
N TYR A 4 -15.61 -0.82 -1.46
CA TYR A 4 -14.25 -1.04 -1.97
C TYR A 4 -13.52 -2.12 -1.16
N THR A 5 -13.50 -1.99 0.17
CA THR A 5 -12.85 -2.96 1.07
C THR A 5 -13.47 -4.34 0.91
N GLU A 6 -14.78 -4.42 0.85
CA GLU A 6 -15.51 -5.68 0.68
C GLU A 6 -15.14 -6.38 -0.63
N THR A 7 -15.12 -5.65 -1.74
CA THR A 7 -14.75 -6.22 -3.04
C THR A 7 -13.28 -6.67 -3.09
N LYS A 8 -12.38 -5.95 -2.44
CA LYS A 8 -10.97 -6.35 -2.35
C LYS A 8 -10.78 -7.64 -1.53
N ILE A 9 -11.51 -7.79 -0.44
CA ILE A 9 -11.48 -9.02 0.37
C ILE A 9 -11.98 -10.22 -0.45
N LEU A 10 -13.08 -10.06 -1.15
CA LEU A 10 -13.63 -11.11 -2.02
C LEU A 10 -12.67 -11.47 -3.16
N ALA A 11 -12.07 -10.47 -3.79
CA ALA A 11 -11.10 -10.68 -4.86
C ALA A 11 -9.89 -11.50 -4.37
N GLU A 12 -9.31 -11.14 -3.22
CA GLU A 12 -8.20 -11.88 -2.63
C GLU A 12 -8.58 -13.33 -2.33
N LYS A 13 -9.75 -13.54 -1.74
CA LYS A 13 -10.25 -14.89 -1.45
C LYS A 13 -10.33 -15.74 -2.70
N ILE A 14 -10.90 -15.22 -3.78
CA ILE A 14 -11.02 -15.93 -5.05
C ILE A 14 -9.64 -16.28 -5.61
N VAL A 15 -8.71 -15.34 -5.58
CA VAL A 15 -7.33 -15.55 -6.06
C VAL A 15 -6.66 -16.68 -5.29
N LEU A 16 -6.71 -16.64 -3.96
CA LEU A 16 -6.06 -17.66 -3.12
C LEU A 16 -6.73 -19.04 -3.25
N GLU A 17 -8.05 -19.09 -3.33
CA GLU A 17 -8.78 -20.33 -3.55
C GLU A 17 -8.53 -20.95 -4.93
N SER A 18 -8.14 -20.15 -5.91
CA SER A 18 -7.83 -20.59 -7.27
C SER A 18 -6.42 -21.20 -7.39
N ASN A 19 -5.60 -21.13 -6.34
CA ASN A 19 -4.25 -21.70 -6.37
C ASN A 19 -4.29 -23.19 -6.67
N GLY A 20 -3.53 -23.61 -7.68
CA GLY A 20 -3.46 -24.99 -8.15
C GLY A 20 -4.59 -25.38 -9.11
N SER A 21 -5.57 -24.53 -9.33
CA SER A 21 -6.69 -24.79 -10.23
C SER A 21 -6.22 -24.72 -11.69
N ASN A 22 -6.45 -25.77 -12.47
CA ASN A 22 -6.01 -25.87 -13.87
C ASN A 22 -4.49 -25.62 -14.04
N GLY A 23 -3.68 -25.94 -13.03
CA GLY A 23 -2.23 -25.74 -13.08
C GLY A 23 -1.76 -24.29 -12.85
N VAL A 24 -2.66 -23.39 -12.51
CA VAL A 24 -2.34 -21.98 -12.21
C VAL A 24 -1.98 -21.82 -10.73
N MET A 25 -0.78 -21.33 -10.46
CA MET A 25 -0.37 -20.99 -9.10
C MET A 25 -0.66 -19.52 -8.83
N THR A 26 -1.11 -19.21 -7.61
CA THR A 26 -1.48 -17.84 -7.22
C THR A 26 -0.80 -17.42 -5.93
N VAL A 27 -0.61 -16.12 -5.80
CA VAL A 27 -0.11 -15.46 -4.59
C VAL A 27 -0.75 -14.08 -4.52
N ALA A 28 -0.99 -13.57 -3.33
CA ALA A 28 -1.51 -12.23 -3.14
C ALA A 28 -0.49 -11.36 -2.40
N ILE A 29 -0.38 -10.10 -2.78
CA ILE A 29 0.38 -9.10 -2.03
C ILE A 29 -0.58 -8.04 -1.48
N ARG A 30 -0.28 -7.54 -0.29
CA ARG A 30 -1.08 -6.55 0.44
C ARG A 30 -0.21 -5.36 0.79
N PRO A 31 0.01 -4.41 -0.14
CA PRO A 31 0.76 -3.20 0.19
C PRO A 31 -0.07 -2.28 1.07
N HIS A 32 0.60 -1.52 1.93
CA HIS A 32 0.01 -0.39 2.63
C HIS A 32 -0.13 0.82 1.69
N GLY A 33 -0.44 2.00 2.25
CA GLY A 33 -0.58 3.22 1.47
C GLY A 33 0.63 3.44 0.56
N LEU A 34 0.39 3.50 -0.75
CA LEU A 34 1.44 3.60 -1.76
C LEU A 34 1.87 5.02 -1.99
N PHE A 35 3.16 5.22 -2.23
CA PHE A 35 3.71 6.50 -2.67
C PHE A 35 4.88 6.26 -3.64
N GLY A 36 5.19 7.25 -4.45
CA GLY A 36 6.32 7.18 -5.38
C GLY A 36 6.05 7.92 -6.69
N PRO A 37 6.99 7.85 -7.65
CA PRO A 37 6.84 8.49 -8.95
C PRO A 37 5.54 8.06 -9.65
N HIS A 38 4.88 9.03 -10.26
CA HIS A 38 3.62 8.85 -11.01
C HIS A 38 2.40 8.46 -10.16
N ASP A 39 2.50 8.52 -8.82
CA ASP A 39 1.33 8.32 -7.96
C ASP A 39 0.34 9.49 -8.11
N PRO A 40 -0.91 9.23 -8.54
CA PRO A 40 -1.90 10.29 -8.71
C PRO A 40 -2.68 10.59 -7.42
N LEU A 41 -2.47 9.84 -6.33
CA LEU A 41 -3.36 9.87 -5.16
C LEU A 41 -2.74 10.52 -3.93
N LEU A 42 -1.70 9.94 -3.34
CA LEU A 42 -1.24 10.36 -2.01
C LEU A 42 -0.72 11.79 -2.00
N VAL A 43 0.39 12.05 -2.68
CA VAL A 43 1.02 13.38 -2.65
C VAL A 43 0.14 14.45 -3.31
N PRO A 44 -0.47 14.22 -4.48
CA PRO A 44 -1.40 15.21 -5.05
C PRO A 44 -2.57 15.53 -4.13
N THR A 45 -3.16 14.54 -3.47
CA THR A 45 -4.27 14.77 -2.53
C THR A 45 -3.82 15.59 -1.32
N LEU A 46 -2.62 15.32 -0.77
CA LEU A 46 -2.06 16.10 0.32
C LEU A 46 -1.86 17.56 -0.08
N VAL A 47 -1.30 17.80 -1.26
CA VAL A 47 -1.07 19.17 -1.78
C VAL A 47 -2.40 19.90 -1.97
N ASP A 48 -3.38 19.27 -2.57
CA ASP A 48 -4.70 19.88 -2.80
C ASP A 48 -5.39 20.21 -1.48
N THR A 49 -5.31 19.30 -0.50
CA THR A 49 -5.88 19.50 0.83
C THR A 49 -5.18 20.66 1.55
N CYS A 50 -3.86 20.76 1.42
CA CYS A 50 -3.07 21.86 1.97
C CYS A 50 -3.47 23.21 1.34
N LYS A 51 -3.55 23.27 0.03
CA LYS A 51 -3.95 24.48 -0.69
C LYS A 51 -5.35 24.97 -0.33
N SER A 52 -6.25 24.04 -0.02
CA SER A 52 -7.62 24.39 0.41
C SER A 52 -7.70 24.89 1.86
N GLY A 53 -6.59 24.90 2.59
CA GLY A 53 -6.53 25.35 3.99
C GLY A 53 -7.06 24.33 4.99
N LYS A 54 -7.30 23.11 4.60
CA LYS A 54 -7.85 22.06 5.48
C LYS A 54 -6.78 21.34 6.32
N MET A 55 -5.50 21.57 6.06
CA MET A 55 -4.38 20.94 6.78
C MET A 55 -3.86 21.75 7.97
N LYS A 56 -4.72 22.55 8.61
CA LYS A 56 -4.32 23.42 9.72
C LYS A 56 -4.35 22.72 11.08
N PHE A 57 -5.01 21.56 11.18
CA PHE A 57 -5.24 20.88 12.43
C PHE A 57 -4.87 19.39 12.32
N ILE A 58 -4.26 18.87 13.39
CA ILE A 58 -4.04 17.46 13.57
C ILE A 58 -5.26 16.85 14.26
N ILE A 59 -5.82 15.79 13.69
CA ILE A 59 -6.94 15.08 14.28
C ILE A 59 -6.39 14.06 15.29
N GLY A 60 -6.85 14.11 16.52
CA GLY A 60 -6.38 13.26 17.60
C GLY A 60 -5.08 13.75 18.23
N ASN A 61 -4.29 12.83 18.80
CA ASN A 61 -3.01 13.15 19.45
C ASN A 61 -1.80 13.17 18.50
N GLY A 62 -2.00 12.80 17.25
CA GLY A 62 -0.93 12.77 16.25
C GLY A 62 0.01 11.58 16.32
N ASP A 63 -0.29 10.58 17.15
CA ASP A 63 0.61 9.43 17.39
C ASP A 63 0.32 8.19 16.55
N ASN A 64 -0.68 8.24 15.67
CA ASN A 64 -1.02 7.11 14.82
C ASN A 64 0.11 6.78 13.84
N LEU A 65 0.46 5.50 13.79
CA LEU A 65 1.53 4.99 12.92
C LEU A 65 0.96 4.43 11.61
N VAL A 66 1.69 4.67 10.52
CA VAL A 66 1.40 4.12 9.20
C VAL A 66 2.72 3.67 8.58
N ASP A 67 2.70 2.55 7.88
CA ASP A 67 3.86 2.07 7.13
C ASP A 67 3.61 2.29 5.63
N PHE A 68 3.87 3.50 5.16
CA PHE A 68 3.73 3.81 3.74
C PHE A 68 4.68 2.97 2.91
N THR A 69 4.18 2.44 1.80
CA THR A 69 4.96 1.56 0.93
C THR A 69 5.42 2.29 -0.32
N TYR A 70 6.74 2.37 -0.51
CA TYR A 70 7.31 2.93 -1.73
C TYR A 70 6.99 2.02 -2.93
N ILE A 71 6.57 2.61 -4.03
CA ILE A 71 6.12 1.87 -5.22
C ILE A 71 7.20 0.92 -5.77
N GLY A 72 8.47 1.29 -5.69
CA GLY A 72 9.58 0.43 -6.10
C GLY A 72 9.62 -0.88 -5.33
N ASN A 73 9.28 -0.86 -4.04
CA ASN A 73 9.21 -2.07 -3.22
C ASN A 73 8.07 -2.99 -3.66
N VAL A 74 6.94 -2.42 -4.07
CA VAL A 74 5.82 -3.20 -4.61
C VAL A 74 6.22 -3.85 -5.94
N CYS A 75 6.87 -3.11 -6.83
CA CYS A 75 7.35 -3.65 -8.10
C CYS A 75 8.33 -4.80 -7.88
N GLN A 76 9.29 -4.62 -6.97
CA GLN A 76 10.23 -5.68 -6.63
C GLN A 76 9.54 -6.91 -6.04
N SER A 77 8.55 -6.71 -5.18
CA SER A 77 7.79 -7.82 -4.60
C SER A 77 7.02 -8.61 -5.66
N LEU A 78 6.44 -7.93 -6.65
CA LEU A 78 5.77 -8.58 -7.78
C LEU A 78 6.74 -9.41 -8.61
N GLU A 79 7.92 -8.88 -8.91
CA GLU A 79 8.97 -9.62 -9.64
C GLU A 79 9.40 -10.86 -8.87
N LEU A 80 9.68 -10.72 -7.57
CA LEU A 80 10.10 -11.84 -6.72
C LEU A 80 9.00 -12.91 -6.63
N CYS A 81 7.74 -12.50 -6.50
CA CYS A 81 6.61 -13.43 -6.48
C CYS A 81 6.49 -14.17 -7.82
N ALA A 82 6.63 -13.47 -8.93
CA ALA A 82 6.58 -14.07 -10.26
C ALA A 82 7.68 -15.13 -10.45
N ASP A 83 8.91 -14.82 -10.02
CA ASP A 83 10.04 -15.73 -10.12
C ASP A 83 9.87 -16.97 -9.24
N LYS A 84 9.24 -16.84 -8.09
CA LYS A 84 9.05 -17.92 -7.12
C LYS A 84 7.72 -18.67 -7.30
N LEU A 85 6.84 -18.19 -8.16
CA LEU A 85 5.50 -18.75 -8.33
C LEU A 85 5.54 -20.01 -9.21
N GLN A 86 5.99 -21.09 -8.63
CA GLN A 86 6.14 -22.39 -9.29
C GLN A 86 5.47 -23.47 -8.44
N LYS A 87 4.99 -24.53 -9.07
CA LYS A 87 4.38 -25.65 -8.39
C LYS A 87 5.28 -26.20 -7.26
N GLY A 88 4.76 -26.30 -6.06
CA GLY A 88 5.50 -26.75 -4.89
C GLY A 88 6.27 -25.64 -4.16
N SER A 89 6.26 -24.42 -4.66
CA SER A 89 6.86 -23.29 -3.96
C SER A 89 6.07 -22.89 -2.73
N PRO A 90 6.72 -22.53 -1.60
CA PRO A 90 6.02 -22.07 -0.41
C PRO A 90 5.26 -20.76 -0.59
N VAL A 91 5.54 -20.02 -1.66
CA VAL A 91 4.84 -18.76 -1.99
C VAL A 91 3.41 -19.00 -2.44
N CYS A 92 3.14 -20.14 -3.07
CA CYS A 92 1.84 -20.45 -3.65
C CYS A 92 0.73 -20.50 -2.61
N GLY A 93 -0.40 -19.86 -2.90
CA GLY A 93 -1.58 -19.84 -2.05
C GLY A 93 -1.49 -18.98 -0.82
N ASN A 94 -0.47 -18.15 -0.67
CA ASN A 94 -0.26 -17.28 0.47
C ASN A 94 -0.52 -15.81 0.13
N ALA A 95 -0.69 -15.01 1.17
CA ALA A 95 -0.78 -13.56 1.08
C ALA A 95 0.34 -12.93 1.91
N TYR A 96 0.97 -11.89 1.38
CA TYR A 96 2.10 -11.21 2.02
C TYR A 96 1.85 -9.72 2.12
N PHE A 97 2.09 -9.15 3.30
CA PHE A 97 2.14 -7.71 3.46
C PHE A 97 3.43 -7.15 2.87
N ILE A 98 3.30 -6.07 2.12
CA ILE A 98 4.44 -5.36 1.55
C ILE A 98 4.50 -3.98 2.20
N THR A 99 5.57 -3.74 2.94
CA THR A 99 5.80 -2.50 3.67
C THR A 99 7.24 -2.03 3.44
N ASN A 100 7.55 -0.81 3.90
CA ASN A 100 8.95 -0.35 3.95
C ASN A 100 9.67 -0.84 5.21
N ALA A 101 8.95 -1.52 6.12
CA ALA A 101 9.43 -1.87 7.46
C ALA A 101 9.88 -0.64 8.28
N GLU A 102 9.28 0.51 8.00
CA GLU A 102 9.55 1.80 8.63
C GLU A 102 8.24 2.47 8.99
N PRO A 103 7.55 2.00 10.06
CA PRO A 103 6.34 2.69 10.50
C PRO A 103 6.68 4.12 10.94
N VAL A 104 5.90 5.07 10.43
CA VAL A 104 6.07 6.48 10.73
C VAL A 104 4.75 7.06 11.25
N LYS A 105 4.83 8.15 12.01
CA LYS A 105 3.62 8.87 12.39
C LYS A 105 3.03 9.54 11.15
N PHE A 106 1.75 9.31 10.92
CA PHE A 106 1.06 9.82 9.73
C PHE A 106 1.23 11.32 9.55
N TRP A 107 1.05 12.08 10.64
CA TRP A 107 1.12 13.54 10.59
C TRP A 107 2.54 14.08 10.41
N ASP A 108 3.54 13.39 10.99
CA ASP A 108 4.94 13.76 10.80
C ASP A 108 5.35 13.54 9.35
N PHE A 109 5.06 12.37 8.79
CA PHE A 109 5.33 12.07 7.38
C PHE A 109 4.65 13.07 6.43
N THR A 110 3.38 13.35 6.68
CA THR A 110 2.62 14.31 5.87
C THR A 110 3.22 15.70 5.95
N GLY A 111 3.60 16.14 7.14
CA GLY A 111 4.26 17.42 7.37
C GLY A 111 5.59 17.53 6.62
N ASP A 112 6.44 16.52 6.73
CA ASP A 112 7.74 16.48 6.06
C ASP A 112 7.61 16.54 4.54
N VAL A 113 6.65 15.80 3.97
CA VAL A 113 6.37 15.84 2.52
C VAL A 113 5.93 17.22 2.08
N LEU A 114 5.00 17.85 2.80
CA LEU A 114 4.51 19.20 2.45
C LEU A 114 5.59 20.27 2.61
N GLU A 115 6.39 20.19 3.68
CA GLU A 115 7.51 21.10 3.88
C GLU A 115 8.53 20.97 2.76
N GLY A 116 8.91 19.75 2.39
CA GLY A 116 9.82 19.48 1.27
C GLY A 116 9.31 20.01 -0.07
N LEU A 117 7.99 20.15 -0.23
CA LEU A 117 7.35 20.74 -1.41
C LEU A 117 7.12 22.24 -1.30
N GLY A 118 7.51 22.87 -0.18
CA GLY A 118 7.35 24.32 0.04
C GLY A 118 5.99 24.73 0.62
N TYR A 119 5.25 23.82 1.21
CA TYR A 119 3.99 24.09 1.90
C TYR A 119 4.19 23.93 3.41
N PRO A 120 4.34 25.03 4.16
CA PRO A 120 4.57 24.97 5.62
C PRO A 120 3.37 24.49 6.42
#